data_e6132a26bdb92e6f7fbec499541629e4
#
_entry.id   e6132a26bdb92e6f7fbec499541629e4
#
_cell.length_a   1.000
_cell.length_b   1.000
_cell.length_c   1.000
_cell.angle_alpha   90.00
_cell.angle_beta   90.00
_cell.angle_gamma   90.00
#
_symmetry.space_group_name_H-M   'P 1'
#
loop_
_entity.id
_entity.type
_entity.pdbx_description
1 polymer ?
#
loop_
_entity_poly.entity_id
_entity_poly.type
_entity_poly.pdbx_seq_one_letter_code
_entity_poly.pdbx_strand_id
1 'polypeptide(L)'
;MNNKLKLYIVRHGQTEWNVLEKFQGQLNSPLTPEGIEKVKETAKELKNIKFEAGYTSQMGRTIATAEMILENNKYEQEKTSDQKLKLQKLPELNEIHFGEWQGLTFKETFVKYPKEAHNYFYDVKNYNAKNIKGEELKDGLERFLKGLEKIREEQKSGNILIVTHGTVL
;
A
#
# COMPACT_ATOMS: atom_id res chain seq x y z
N MET A 1 18.26 26.06 3.26
CA MET A 1 17.99 24.61 3.03
C MET A 1 16.50 24.37 3.18
N ASN A 2 15.89 23.64 2.28
CA ASN A 2 14.42 23.46 2.28
C ASN A 2 14.05 22.42 3.36
N ASN A 3 13.69 22.87 4.55
CA ASN A 3 13.33 22.02 5.69
C ASN A 3 11.93 21.39 5.57
N LYS A 4 11.46 21.14 4.34
CA LYS A 4 10.14 20.54 4.10
C LYS A 4 10.25 19.03 4.05
N LEU A 5 9.36 18.35 4.76
CA LEU A 5 9.09 16.93 4.60
C LEU A 5 8.16 16.74 3.39
N LYS A 6 8.55 15.87 2.45
CA LYS A 6 7.71 15.49 1.30
C LYS A 6 7.47 13.99 1.33
N LEU A 7 6.22 13.60 1.30
CA LEU A 7 5.79 12.22 1.23
C LEU A 7 5.45 11.85 -0.22
N TYR A 8 6.12 10.85 -0.76
CA TYR A 8 5.83 10.23 -2.05
C TYR A 8 5.07 8.95 -1.78
N ILE A 9 3.75 9.03 -1.87
CA ILE A 9 2.86 7.90 -1.54
C ILE A 9 2.51 7.18 -2.83
N VAL A 10 2.81 5.89 -2.88
CA VAL A 10 2.65 5.02 -4.06
C VAL A 10 1.76 3.83 -3.67
N ARG A 11 0.75 3.56 -4.48
CA ARG A 11 0.01 2.30 -4.41
C ARG A 11 0.86 1.18 -5.02
N HIS A 12 0.81 -0.03 -4.44
CA HIS A 12 1.47 -1.21 -5.00
C HIS A 12 1.05 -1.48 -6.45
N GLY A 13 1.91 -2.13 -7.22
CA GLY A 13 1.63 -2.55 -8.60
C GLY A 13 0.43 -3.52 -8.69
N GLN A 14 -0.14 -3.66 -9.88
CA GLN A 14 -1.24 -4.60 -10.14
C GLN A 14 -0.81 -6.03 -9.77
N THR A 15 -1.67 -6.74 -9.07
CA THR A 15 -1.49 -8.14 -8.69
C THR A 15 -2.46 -9.06 -9.45
N GLU A 16 -2.19 -10.37 -9.44
CA GLU A 16 -3.09 -11.38 -10.00
C GLU A 16 -4.52 -11.26 -9.42
N TRP A 17 -4.63 -11.01 -8.10
CA TRP A 17 -5.94 -10.85 -7.46
C TRP A 17 -6.64 -9.55 -7.84
N ASN A 18 -5.92 -8.53 -8.27
CA ASN A 18 -6.57 -7.35 -8.87
C ASN A 18 -7.21 -7.71 -10.22
N VAL A 19 -6.54 -8.50 -11.06
CA VAL A 19 -7.08 -8.97 -12.35
C VAL A 19 -8.29 -9.89 -12.15
N LEU A 20 -8.24 -10.74 -11.14
CA LEU A 20 -9.31 -11.65 -10.77
C LEU A 20 -10.46 -10.97 -9.98
N GLU A 21 -10.39 -9.66 -9.77
CA GLU A 21 -11.35 -8.90 -8.97
C GLU A 21 -11.60 -9.50 -7.57
N LYS A 22 -10.51 -9.95 -6.90
CA LYS A 22 -10.57 -10.53 -5.57
C LYS A 22 -10.16 -9.52 -4.50
N PHE A 23 -10.85 -9.57 -3.37
CA PHE A 23 -10.44 -8.86 -2.18
C PHE A 23 -9.15 -9.45 -1.61
N GLN A 24 -8.08 -8.65 -1.56
CA GLN A 24 -6.81 -9.08 -1.00
C GLN A 24 -6.72 -8.81 0.49
N GLY A 25 -7.09 -7.60 0.90
CA GLY A 25 -6.91 -7.16 2.28
C GLY A 25 -5.47 -7.36 2.74
N GLN A 26 -5.31 -8.07 3.83
CA GLN A 26 -4.00 -8.40 4.41
C GLN A 26 -3.42 -9.74 3.93
N LEU A 27 -4.12 -10.45 3.03
CA LEU A 27 -3.52 -11.52 2.24
C LEU A 27 -2.69 -10.94 1.10
N ASN A 28 -1.94 -11.77 0.39
CA ASN A 28 -1.04 -11.33 -0.68
C ASN A 28 -1.22 -12.17 -1.94
N SER A 29 -1.04 -11.55 -3.09
CA SER A 29 -0.85 -12.22 -4.38
C SER A 29 0.30 -11.55 -5.14
N PRO A 30 0.97 -12.26 -6.06
CA PRO A 30 2.11 -11.72 -6.78
C PRO A 30 1.69 -10.58 -7.72
N LEU A 31 2.65 -9.72 -8.06
CA LEU A 31 2.48 -8.71 -9.10
C LEU A 31 2.35 -9.41 -10.46
N THR A 32 1.49 -8.88 -11.32
CA THR A 32 1.40 -9.32 -12.71
C THR A 32 2.58 -8.77 -13.53
N PRO A 33 2.91 -9.36 -14.69
CA PRO A 33 3.88 -8.78 -15.61
C PRO A 33 3.56 -7.33 -15.98
N GLU A 34 2.29 -7.02 -16.23
CA GLU A 34 1.83 -5.65 -16.49
C GLU A 34 2.02 -4.74 -15.26
N GLY A 35 1.71 -5.25 -14.07
CA GLY A 35 1.94 -4.54 -12.81
C GLY A 35 3.40 -4.19 -12.59
N ILE A 36 4.32 -5.12 -12.91
CA ILE A 36 5.78 -4.90 -12.86
C ILE A 36 6.18 -3.78 -13.82
N GLU A 37 5.71 -3.80 -15.08
CA GLU A 37 6.03 -2.76 -16.06
C GLU A 37 5.52 -1.38 -15.62
N LYS A 38 4.31 -1.30 -15.06
CA LYS A 38 3.76 -0.05 -14.50
C LYS A 38 4.57 0.47 -13.30
N VAL A 39 5.05 -0.42 -12.44
CA VAL A 39 5.96 -0.04 -11.35
C VAL A 39 7.29 0.49 -11.89
N LYS A 40 7.84 -0.11 -12.95
CA LYS A 40 9.06 0.40 -13.61
C LYS A 40 8.85 1.79 -14.23
N GLU A 41 7.66 2.08 -14.78
CA GLU A 41 7.32 3.43 -15.26
C GLU A 41 7.35 4.43 -14.10
N THR A 42 6.69 4.12 -12.99
CA THR A 42 6.72 4.94 -11.75
C THR A 42 8.16 5.11 -11.24
N ALA A 43 8.96 4.04 -11.25
CA ALA A 43 10.36 4.10 -10.85
C ALA A 43 11.18 5.06 -11.71
N LYS A 44 10.93 5.13 -13.03
CA LYS A 44 11.57 6.10 -13.93
C LYS A 44 11.24 7.54 -13.56
N GLU A 45 9.98 7.83 -13.21
CA GLU A 45 9.56 9.16 -12.75
C GLU A 45 10.24 9.57 -11.44
N LEU A 46 10.44 8.61 -10.54
CA LEU A 46 11.06 8.81 -9.23
C LEU A 46 12.57 8.67 -9.23
N LYS A 47 13.20 8.35 -10.37
CA LYS A 47 14.62 8.02 -10.51
C LYS A 47 15.56 9.08 -9.92
N ASN A 48 15.23 10.35 -10.09
CA ASN A 48 16.07 11.47 -9.65
C ASN A 48 15.62 12.08 -8.31
N ILE A 49 14.75 11.44 -7.57
CA ILE A 49 14.35 11.86 -6.24
C ILE A 49 15.29 11.23 -5.21
N LYS A 50 16.03 12.02 -4.46
CA LYS A 50 16.83 11.52 -3.35
C LYS A 50 15.90 11.24 -2.17
N PHE A 51 15.69 9.96 -1.86
CA PHE A 51 14.94 9.53 -0.69
C PHE A 51 15.83 9.45 0.54
N GLU A 52 15.35 9.93 1.68
CA GLU A 52 16.01 9.83 2.97
C GLU A 52 15.52 8.61 3.77
N ALA A 53 14.30 8.16 3.54
CA ALA A 53 13.73 6.94 4.12
C ALA A 53 12.68 6.30 3.20
N GLY A 54 12.42 5.01 3.40
CA GLY A 54 11.39 4.25 2.70
C GLY A 54 10.57 3.40 3.67
N TYR A 55 9.25 3.48 3.54
CA TYR A 55 8.28 2.75 4.35
C TYR A 55 7.32 1.94 3.49
N THR A 56 6.97 0.76 3.95
CA THR A 56 5.98 -0.09 3.29
C THR A 56 5.02 -0.69 4.31
N SER A 57 3.87 -1.18 3.83
CA SER A 57 3.12 -2.16 4.59
C SER A 57 3.91 -3.48 4.71
N GLN A 58 3.37 -4.42 5.46
CA GLN A 58 3.98 -5.74 5.63
C GLN A 58 3.71 -6.71 4.45
N MET A 59 2.91 -6.28 3.45
CA MET A 59 2.48 -7.14 2.33
C MET A 59 3.57 -7.26 1.26
N GLY A 60 3.77 -8.45 0.72
CA GLY A 60 4.78 -8.73 -0.31
C GLY A 60 4.67 -7.83 -1.53
N ARG A 61 3.44 -7.52 -1.99
CA ARG A 61 3.20 -6.64 -3.14
C ARG A 61 3.70 -5.20 -2.94
N THR A 62 3.59 -4.64 -1.72
CA THR A 62 4.12 -3.30 -1.43
C THR A 62 5.63 -3.31 -1.29
N ILE A 63 6.18 -4.35 -0.66
CA ILE A 63 7.62 -4.53 -0.52
C ILE A 63 8.26 -4.64 -1.91
N ALA A 64 7.78 -5.55 -2.76
CA ALA A 64 8.30 -5.73 -4.12
C ALA A 64 8.20 -4.44 -4.96
N THR A 65 7.09 -3.69 -4.82
CA THR A 65 6.94 -2.39 -5.50
C THR A 65 7.98 -1.37 -5.02
N ALA A 66 8.21 -1.26 -3.71
CA ALA A 66 9.17 -0.32 -3.16
C ALA A 66 10.62 -0.70 -3.51
N GLU A 67 10.94 -1.99 -3.47
CA GLU A 67 12.27 -2.49 -3.87
C GLU A 67 12.56 -2.14 -5.32
N MET A 68 11.64 -2.39 -6.26
CA MET A 68 11.80 -2.02 -7.67
C MET A 68 12.00 -0.51 -7.88
N ILE A 69 11.29 0.33 -7.11
CA ILE A 69 11.47 1.79 -7.18
C ILE A 69 12.88 2.17 -6.72
N LEU A 70 13.35 1.63 -5.60
CA LEU A 70 14.67 1.95 -5.04
C LEU A 70 15.81 1.36 -5.89
N GLU A 71 15.67 0.17 -6.45
CA GLU A 71 16.65 -0.44 -7.34
C GLU A 71 16.88 0.39 -8.61
N ASN A 72 15.86 1.09 -9.10
CA ASN A 72 15.95 1.98 -10.27
C ASN A 72 16.28 3.43 -9.89
N ASN A 73 16.44 3.74 -8.62
CA ASN A 73 16.74 5.08 -8.16
C ASN A 73 18.24 5.38 -8.28
N LYS A 74 18.57 6.51 -8.91
CA LYS A 74 19.96 6.92 -9.16
C LYS A 74 20.80 6.98 -7.88
N TYR A 75 20.27 7.57 -6.82
CA TYR A 75 21.00 7.74 -5.57
C TYR A 75 21.21 6.41 -4.84
N GLU A 76 20.29 5.45 -4.99
CA GLU A 76 20.45 4.11 -4.42
C GLU A 76 21.44 3.26 -5.21
N GLN A 77 21.52 3.46 -6.53
CA GLN A 77 22.49 2.76 -7.39
C GLN A 77 23.95 3.19 -7.13
N GLU A 78 24.16 4.43 -6.69
CA GLU A 78 25.47 4.97 -6.35
C GLU A 78 25.99 4.53 -4.96
N LYS A 79 25.16 3.86 -4.16
CA LYS A 79 25.47 3.41 -2.79
C LYS A 79 26.02 1.98 -2.78
N THR A 80 26.89 1.69 -1.81
CA THR A 80 27.23 0.31 -1.44
C THR A 80 26.07 -0.36 -0.72
N SER A 81 26.07 -1.69 -0.64
CA SER A 81 24.96 -2.48 -0.09
C SER A 81 24.59 -2.11 1.37
N ASP A 82 25.58 -1.74 2.16
CA ASP A 82 25.42 -1.32 3.56
C ASP A 82 24.86 0.11 3.70
N GLN A 83 24.99 0.93 2.66
CA GLN A 83 24.52 2.32 2.61
C GLN A 83 23.13 2.46 2.00
N LYS A 84 22.60 1.40 1.35
CA LYS A 84 21.27 1.42 0.74
C LYS A 84 20.18 1.62 1.77
N LEU A 85 19.10 2.31 1.36
CA LEU A 85 17.92 2.47 2.18
C LEU A 85 17.32 1.11 2.54
N LYS A 86 17.17 0.89 3.85
CA LYS A 86 16.43 -0.26 4.37
C LYS A 86 14.95 0.12 4.48
N LEU A 87 14.10 -0.63 3.80
CA LEU A 87 12.66 -0.44 3.90
C LEU A 87 12.15 -0.78 5.30
N GLN A 88 11.47 0.16 5.92
CA GLN A 88 10.79 -0.03 7.19
C GLN A 88 9.36 -0.52 6.95
N LYS A 89 9.02 -1.68 7.53
CA LYS A 89 7.69 -2.28 7.41
C LYS A 89 6.84 -1.82 8.58
N LEU A 90 5.81 -1.03 8.29
CA LEU A 90 4.88 -0.51 9.30
C LEU A 90 3.52 -1.20 9.17
N PRO A 91 3.04 -1.88 10.22
CA PRO A 91 1.68 -2.46 10.25
C PRO A 91 0.59 -1.41 10.02
N GLU A 92 0.84 -0.17 10.44
CA GLU A 92 -0.06 0.96 10.26
C GLU A 92 -0.35 1.25 8.78
N LEU A 93 0.55 0.88 7.87
CA LEU A 93 0.38 1.04 6.42
C LEU A 93 -0.30 -0.15 5.74
N ASN A 94 -0.71 -1.18 6.48
CA ASN A 94 -1.40 -2.35 5.92
C ASN A 94 -2.75 -1.95 5.30
N GLU A 95 -3.20 -2.75 4.31
CA GLU A 95 -4.54 -2.62 3.75
C GLU A 95 -5.61 -2.91 4.81
N ILE A 96 -6.83 -2.47 4.56
CA ILE A 96 -8.01 -2.86 5.33
C ILE A 96 -8.07 -4.39 5.42
N HIS A 97 -8.30 -4.90 6.61
CA HIS A 97 -8.59 -6.33 6.79
C HIS A 97 -10.04 -6.61 6.39
N PHE A 98 -10.23 -7.26 5.23
CA PHE A 98 -11.55 -7.55 4.70
C PHE A 98 -12.19 -8.83 5.27
N GLY A 99 -11.68 -9.37 6.38
CA GLY A 99 -12.27 -10.51 7.06
C GLY A 99 -12.55 -11.68 6.12
N GLU A 100 -13.80 -12.16 6.14
CA GLU A 100 -14.25 -13.31 5.35
C GLU A 100 -14.31 -13.05 3.83
N TRP A 101 -14.15 -11.81 3.39
CA TRP A 101 -14.08 -11.49 1.96
C TRP A 101 -12.70 -11.74 1.36
N GLN A 102 -11.66 -11.83 2.18
CA GLN A 102 -10.30 -12.04 1.68
C GLN A 102 -10.20 -13.34 0.87
N GLY A 103 -9.77 -13.23 -0.40
CA GLY A 103 -9.71 -14.34 -1.36
C GLY A 103 -10.98 -14.56 -2.17
N LEU A 104 -12.13 -13.98 -1.79
CA LEU A 104 -13.34 -14.00 -2.60
C LEU A 104 -13.27 -12.97 -3.72
N THR A 105 -13.88 -13.28 -4.86
CA THR A 105 -14.14 -12.30 -5.91
C THR A 105 -15.25 -11.34 -5.48
N PHE A 106 -15.31 -10.15 -6.10
CA PHE A 106 -16.41 -9.22 -5.88
C PHE A 106 -17.77 -9.88 -6.14
N LYS A 107 -17.87 -10.69 -7.20
CA LYS A 107 -19.09 -11.43 -7.51
C LYS A 107 -19.48 -12.43 -6.40
N GLU A 108 -18.52 -13.17 -5.88
CA GLU A 108 -18.76 -14.09 -4.76
C GLU A 108 -19.21 -13.38 -3.48
N THR A 109 -18.71 -12.17 -3.22
CA THR A 109 -19.16 -11.37 -2.06
C THR A 109 -20.61 -10.95 -2.21
N PHE A 110 -21.08 -10.57 -3.42
CA PHE A 110 -22.49 -10.27 -3.66
C PHE A 110 -23.40 -11.49 -3.49
N VAL A 111 -22.90 -12.70 -3.78
CA VAL A 111 -23.67 -13.93 -3.59
C VAL A 111 -23.75 -14.33 -2.11
N LYS A 112 -22.62 -14.27 -1.40
CA LYS A 112 -22.52 -14.75 0.00
C LYS A 112 -22.94 -13.70 1.02
N TYR A 113 -22.71 -12.43 0.75
CA TYR A 113 -22.91 -11.29 1.64
C TYR A 113 -23.61 -10.12 0.92
N PRO A 114 -24.81 -10.33 0.32
CA PRO A 114 -25.41 -9.36 -0.59
C PRO A 114 -25.63 -7.97 0.00
N LYS A 115 -26.02 -7.90 1.26
CA LYS A 115 -26.25 -6.62 1.96
C LYS A 115 -24.94 -5.87 2.20
N GLU A 116 -23.94 -6.54 2.74
CA GLU A 116 -22.64 -5.95 3.05
C GLU A 116 -21.90 -5.55 1.75
N ALA A 117 -21.95 -6.39 0.71
CA ALA A 117 -21.37 -6.07 -0.60
C ALA A 117 -22.06 -4.85 -1.22
N HIS A 118 -23.42 -4.80 -1.20
CA HIS A 118 -24.13 -3.61 -1.67
C HIS A 118 -23.70 -2.37 -0.91
N ASN A 119 -23.65 -2.44 0.42
CA ASN A 119 -23.29 -1.31 1.25
C ASN A 119 -21.85 -0.84 1.01
N TYR A 120 -20.90 -1.76 0.89
CA TYR A 120 -19.50 -1.41 0.61
C TYR A 120 -19.33 -0.67 -0.73
N PHE A 121 -20.00 -1.14 -1.79
CA PHE A 121 -19.83 -0.56 -3.13
C PHE A 121 -20.71 0.65 -3.41
N TYR A 122 -21.89 0.76 -2.79
CA TYR A 122 -22.92 1.73 -3.17
C TYR A 122 -23.48 2.56 -2.01
N ASP A 123 -23.30 2.11 -0.77
CA ASP A 123 -23.84 2.77 0.43
C ASP A 123 -22.90 2.63 1.62
N VAL A 124 -21.68 3.12 1.45
CA VAL A 124 -20.60 2.96 2.43
C VAL A 124 -20.97 3.45 3.84
N LYS A 125 -21.93 4.38 3.95
CA LYS A 125 -22.44 4.88 5.24
C LYS A 125 -23.10 3.77 6.07
N ASN A 126 -23.70 2.79 5.41
CA ASN A 126 -24.38 1.67 6.03
C ASN A 126 -23.56 0.36 6.00
N TYR A 127 -22.32 0.43 5.50
CA TYR A 127 -21.40 -0.70 5.54
C TYR A 127 -20.96 -0.99 6.98
N ASN A 128 -20.96 -2.28 7.36
CA ASN A 128 -20.51 -2.74 8.66
C ASN A 128 -19.56 -3.93 8.49
N ALA A 129 -18.27 -3.66 8.63
CA ALA A 129 -17.23 -4.66 8.44
C ALA A 129 -17.28 -5.80 9.48
N LYS A 130 -17.85 -5.57 10.66
CA LYS A 130 -17.99 -6.61 11.71
C LYS A 130 -18.82 -7.80 11.25
N ASN A 131 -19.80 -7.59 10.36
CA ASN A 131 -20.62 -8.66 9.79
C ASN A 131 -19.81 -9.67 8.93
N ILE A 132 -18.63 -9.28 8.49
CA ILE A 132 -17.70 -10.12 7.75
C ILE A 132 -16.38 -10.34 8.51
N LYS A 133 -16.33 -10.04 9.80
CA LYS A 133 -15.14 -10.09 10.67
C LYS A 133 -13.98 -9.25 10.11
N GLY A 134 -14.30 -8.17 9.43
CA GLY A 134 -13.37 -7.23 8.84
C GLY A 134 -13.03 -6.06 9.77
N GLU A 135 -12.11 -5.24 9.32
CA GLU A 135 -11.73 -3.96 9.93
C GLU A 135 -12.70 -2.88 9.42
N GLU A 136 -13.24 -2.06 10.34
CA GLU A 136 -14.05 -0.92 9.94
C GLU A 136 -13.18 0.09 9.16
N LEU A 137 -13.76 0.68 8.10
CA LEU A 137 -13.01 1.63 7.25
C LEU A 137 -12.46 2.81 8.05
N LYS A 138 -13.21 3.28 9.04
CA LYS A 138 -12.78 4.34 9.95
C LYS A 138 -11.56 3.93 10.78
N ASP A 139 -11.56 2.72 11.34
CA ASP A 139 -10.46 2.22 12.16
C ASP A 139 -9.19 2.06 11.32
N GLY A 140 -9.33 1.56 10.10
CA GLY A 140 -8.24 1.46 9.13
C GLY A 140 -7.66 2.82 8.75
N LEU A 141 -8.50 3.83 8.52
CA LEU A 141 -8.05 5.20 8.26
C LEU A 141 -7.32 5.79 9.47
N GLU A 142 -7.86 5.64 10.68
CA GLU A 142 -7.21 6.10 11.91
C GLU A 142 -5.85 5.42 12.12
N ARG A 143 -5.77 4.12 11.86
CA ARG A 143 -4.50 3.36 11.89
C ARG A 143 -3.50 3.91 10.87
N PHE A 144 -3.92 4.16 9.65
CA PHE A 144 -3.08 4.73 8.59
C PHE A 144 -2.55 6.13 8.96
N LEU A 145 -3.42 7.00 9.50
CA LEU A 145 -3.02 8.34 9.96
C LEU A 145 -1.99 8.27 11.09
N LYS A 146 -2.14 7.35 12.04
CA LYS A 146 -1.11 7.09 13.08
C LYS A 146 0.23 6.68 12.46
N GLY A 147 0.21 5.87 11.40
CA GLY A 147 1.42 5.53 10.64
C GLY A 147 2.11 6.75 10.02
N LEU A 148 1.34 7.66 9.43
CA LEU A 148 1.88 8.91 8.90
C LEU A 148 2.44 9.83 9.99
N GLU A 149 1.78 9.91 11.14
CA GLU A 149 2.28 10.68 12.30
C GLU A 149 3.61 10.11 12.81
N LYS A 150 3.72 8.81 12.96
CA LYS A 150 4.96 8.12 13.34
C LYS A 150 6.09 8.43 12.35
N ILE A 151 5.83 8.34 11.04
CA ILE A 151 6.81 8.71 10.01
C ILE A 151 7.23 10.19 10.18
N ARG A 152 6.29 11.09 10.43
CA ARG A 152 6.57 12.51 10.65
C ARG A 152 7.37 12.79 11.93
N GLU A 153 7.21 11.98 12.96
CA GLU A 153 8.01 12.07 14.18
C GLU A 153 9.44 11.62 13.96
N GLU A 154 9.65 10.56 13.17
CA GLU A 154 10.97 10.02 12.82
C GLU A 154 11.70 10.88 11.79
N GLN A 155 10.97 11.43 10.82
CA GLN A 155 11.52 12.17 9.67
C GLN A 155 11.13 13.65 9.73
N LYS A 156 12.09 14.52 9.92
CA LYS A 156 11.82 15.97 10.07
C LYS A 156 11.90 16.75 8.77
N SER A 157 12.55 16.21 7.74
CA SER A 157 12.73 16.85 6.43
C SER A 157 13.11 15.81 5.37
N GLY A 158 13.13 16.24 4.12
CA GLY A 158 13.56 15.39 2.99
C GLY A 158 12.40 14.68 2.30
N ASN A 159 12.74 13.78 1.38
CA ASN A 159 11.76 13.04 0.59
C ASN A 159 11.63 11.62 1.16
N ILE A 160 10.43 11.20 1.44
CA ILE A 160 10.11 9.90 2.03
C ILE A 160 9.27 9.11 1.04
N LEU A 161 9.71 7.90 0.72
CA LEU A 161 8.94 6.95 -0.08
C LEU A 161 8.01 6.16 0.86
N ILE A 162 6.73 6.10 0.51
CA ILE A 162 5.71 5.28 1.21
C ILE A 162 5.00 4.44 0.17
N VAL A 163 5.05 3.11 0.31
CA VAL A 163 4.30 2.21 -0.58
C VAL A 163 3.23 1.48 0.23
N THR A 164 1.96 1.65 -0.18
CA THR A 164 0.79 1.17 0.53
C THR A 164 -0.32 0.71 -0.43
N HIS A 165 -1.58 0.78 -0.04
CA HIS A 165 -2.73 0.14 -0.70
C HIS A 165 -3.81 1.15 -1.07
N GLY A 166 -4.76 0.69 -1.90
CA GLY A 166 -5.77 1.58 -2.47
C GLY A 166 -6.88 1.99 -1.51
N THR A 167 -7.33 1.09 -0.62
CA THR A 167 -8.48 1.40 0.24
C THR A 167 -8.11 2.31 1.42
N VAL A 168 -6.86 2.25 1.88
CA VAL A 168 -6.36 3.14 2.96
C VAL A 168 -5.90 4.50 2.46
N LEU A 169 -5.75 4.71 1.14
CA LEU A 169 -5.46 5.99 0.49
C LEU A 169 -6.72 6.75 0.14
#